data_6b251a3b5d4db0678b48100e32ad537a
#
_entry.id   6b251a3b5d4db0678b48100e32ad537a
#
_cell.length_a   1.000
_cell.length_b   1.000
_cell.length_c   1.000
_cell.angle_alpha   90.00
_cell.angle_beta   90.00
_cell.angle_gamma   90.00
#
_symmetry.space_group_name_H-M   'P 1'
#
loop_
_entity.id
_entity.type
_entity.pdbx_description
1 polymer ?
#
loop_
_entity_poly.entity_id
_entity_poly.type
_entity_poly.pdbx_seq_one_letter_code
_entity_poly.pdbx_strand_id
1 'polypeptide(L)'
;MKIRKLAFISTFLAFLVPMLVVATVVISYTYPTSTNKIAPEIYLSQGPNYNAANAMGLFSATQVGTPANISSGTKIYLNNTYGDDEEALLNVLEIVNNLPSGTTVEITFGTVSLPTGVSMWISSTANTELTYSVNDGVITINDGTAVSSGTAITLSSGTYYIGFLFSSGATTGTGTIAFSYAIT
;
A
#
# COMPACT_ATOMS: atom_id res chain seq x y z
N MET A 1 13.31 58.92 13.83
CA MET A 1 12.25 57.98 14.24
C MET A 1 11.94 56.86 13.25
N LYS A 2 12.42 56.88 12.00
CA LYS A 2 12.18 55.83 10.97
C LYS A 2 13.11 54.59 11.11
N ILE A 3 14.33 54.74 11.57
CA ILE A 3 15.34 53.67 11.66
C ILE A 3 14.98 52.61 12.74
N ARG A 4 14.41 53.05 13.87
CA ARG A 4 14.02 52.12 14.95
C ARG A 4 12.85 51.18 14.55
N LYS A 5 11.96 51.63 13.67
CA LYS A 5 10.86 50.79 13.16
C LYS A 5 11.32 49.73 12.17
N LEU A 6 12.32 50.04 11.35
CA LEU A 6 12.93 49.10 10.42
C LEU A 6 13.72 47.98 11.15
N ALA A 7 14.45 48.32 12.21
CA ALA A 7 15.15 47.34 13.01
C ALA A 7 14.20 46.38 13.74
N PHE A 8 13.05 46.86 14.23
CA PHE A 8 12.05 46.02 14.85
C PHE A 8 11.39 45.02 13.88
N ILE A 9 11.09 45.47 12.65
CA ILE A 9 10.50 44.63 11.59
C ILE A 9 11.49 43.56 11.14
N SER A 10 12.77 43.88 10.96
CA SER A 10 13.79 42.92 10.56
C SER A 10 14.07 41.89 11.65
N THR A 11 14.06 42.28 12.94
CA THR A 11 14.21 41.34 14.05
C THR A 11 13.01 40.41 14.18
N PHE A 12 11.79 40.91 13.97
CA PHE A 12 10.57 40.11 14.01
C PHE A 12 10.51 39.11 12.85
N LEU A 13 10.95 39.53 11.66
CA LEU A 13 11.04 38.65 10.48
C LEU A 13 12.09 37.54 10.67
N ALA A 14 13.24 37.87 11.34
CA ALA A 14 14.30 36.90 11.63
C ALA A 14 13.87 35.83 12.65
N PHE A 15 12.88 36.12 13.51
CA PHE A 15 12.32 35.15 14.44
C PHE A 15 11.14 34.36 13.82
N LEU A 16 10.44 34.92 12.84
CA LEU A 16 9.31 34.26 12.16
C LEU A 16 9.78 33.21 11.14
N VAL A 17 10.92 33.42 10.49
CA VAL A 17 11.46 32.48 9.50
C VAL A 17 11.81 31.10 10.09
N PRO A 18 12.43 30.99 11.29
CA PRO A 18 12.68 29.68 11.90
C PRO A 18 11.40 29.01 12.46
N MET A 19 10.33 29.75 12.75
CA MET A 19 9.05 29.17 13.18
C MET A 19 8.22 28.60 12.02
N LEU A 20 8.50 28.97 10.78
CA LEU A 20 7.85 28.45 9.58
C LEU A 20 8.58 27.23 8.99
N VAL A 21 9.71 26.82 9.55
CA VAL A 21 10.24 25.49 9.36
C VAL A 21 9.41 24.55 10.22
N VAL A 22 8.20 24.31 9.81
CA VAL A 22 7.47 23.13 10.22
C VAL A 22 8.38 21.98 9.85
N ALA A 23 8.98 21.39 10.86
CA ALA A 23 9.75 20.17 10.71
C ALA A 23 8.82 19.14 10.09
N THR A 24 8.88 19.00 8.79
CA THR A 24 8.52 17.76 8.13
C THR A 24 9.50 16.76 8.71
N VAL A 25 9.09 16.05 9.76
CA VAL A 25 9.81 14.87 10.23
C VAL A 25 9.67 13.85 9.11
N VAL A 26 10.55 13.98 8.12
CA VAL A 26 10.82 12.89 7.21
C VAL A 26 11.57 11.87 8.05
N ILE A 27 10.86 10.92 8.62
CA ILE A 27 11.48 9.73 9.20
C ILE A 27 12.01 8.93 8.02
N SER A 28 13.20 9.33 7.53
CA SER A 28 13.97 8.47 6.65
C SER A 28 14.62 7.43 7.56
N TYR A 29 14.06 6.22 7.56
CA TYR A 29 14.72 5.06 8.13
C TYR A 29 15.95 4.74 7.29
N THR A 30 17.10 5.24 7.71
CA THR A 30 18.38 4.71 7.26
C THR A 30 18.59 3.41 8.03
N TYR A 31 18.46 2.27 7.35
CA TYR A 31 18.78 0.98 7.95
C TYR A 31 20.25 0.97 8.36
N PRO A 32 20.58 0.74 9.63
CA PRO A 32 21.96 0.49 10.02
C PRO A 32 22.42 -0.77 9.28
N THR A 33 23.58 -0.73 8.65
CA THR A 33 24.27 -1.86 8.02
C THR A 33 24.80 -2.85 9.09
N SER A 34 23.98 -3.17 10.09
CA SER A 34 24.35 -4.18 11.07
C SER A 34 23.91 -5.55 10.57
N THR A 35 24.74 -6.55 10.76
CA THR A 35 24.59 -7.92 10.32
C THR A 35 23.39 -8.68 10.94
N ASN A 36 22.69 -8.09 11.89
CA ASN A 36 21.42 -8.54 12.39
C ASN A 36 20.31 -7.76 11.67
N LYS A 37 19.77 -8.32 10.59
CA LYS A 37 18.58 -7.81 9.94
C LYS A 37 17.39 -8.01 10.89
N ILE A 38 17.03 -6.96 11.62
CA ILE A 38 15.72 -6.92 12.27
C ILE A 38 14.70 -6.81 11.12
N ALA A 39 13.76 -7.73 11.06
CA ALA A 39 12.67 -7.63 10.09
C ALA A 39 11.95 -6.28 10.31
N PRO A 40 11.62 -5.52 9.27
CA PRO A 40 10.87 -4.30 9.43
C PRO A 40 9.55 -4.61 10.12
N GLU A 41 9.08 -3.67 10.90
CA GLU A 41 7.86 -3.82 11.66
C GLU A 41 6.64 -3.97 10.74
N ILE A 42 6.67 -3.26 9.59
CA ILE A 42 5.61 -3.31 8.58
C ILE A 42 6.25 -3.44 7.20
N TYR A 43 5.79 -4.42 6.43
CA TYR A 43 6.32 -4.66 5.09
C TYR A 43 5.31 -5.34 4.18
N LEU A 44 5.55 -5.23 2.87
CA LEU A 44 4.84 -5.96 1.83
C LEU A 44 5.59 -7.27 1.55
N SER A 45 4.85 -8.37 1.52
CA SER A 45 5.37 -9.71 1.26
C SER A 45 4.57 -10.41 0.17
N GLN A 46 5.08 -11.55 -0.27
CA GLN A 46 4.34 -12.46 -1.13
C GLN A 46 3.23 -13.13 -0.32
N GLY A 47 2.02 -13.06 -0.83
CA GLY A 47 0.90 -13.78 -0.26
C GLY A 47 0.94 -15.29 -0.59
N PRO A 48 0.09 -16.08 0.04
CA PRO A 48 0.07 -17.54 -0.13
C PRO A 48 -0.17 -17.99 -1.56
N ASN A 49 -0.89 -17.21 -2.37
CA ASN A 49 -1.19 -17.55 -3.76
C ASN A 49 -0.20 -16.94 -4.78
N TYR A 50 0.80 -16.18 -4.32
CA TYR A 50 1.75 -15.51 -5.21
C TYR A 50 2.44 -16.46 -6.18
N ASN A 51 3.03 -17.54 -5.65
CA ASN A 51 3.81 -18.48 -6.49
C ASN A 51 2.95 -19.17 -7.53
N ALA A 52 1.72 -19.54 -7.18
CA ALA A 52 0.80 -20.16 -8.13
C ALA A 52 0.40 -19.17 -9.24
N ALA A 53 0.00 -17.96 -8.88
CA ALA A 53 -0.37 -16.92 -9.83
C ALA A 53 0.82 -16.52 -10.73
N ASN A 54 2.03 -16.44 -10.18
CA ASN A 54 3.24 -16.13 -10.94
C ASN A 54 3.60 -17.25 -11.92
N ALA A 55 3.55 -18.51 -11.49
CA ALA A 55 3.82 -19.67 -12.35
C ALA A 55 2.83 -19.79 -13.52
N MET A 56 1.59 -19.34 -13.32
CA MET A 56 0.57 -19.28 -14.36
C MET A 56 0.68 -18.02 -15.24
N GLY A 57 1.59 -17.11 -14.96
CA GLY A 57 1.75 -15.85 -15.68
C GLY A 57 0.63 -14.84 -15.44
N LEU A 58 -0.16 -15.01 -14.39
CA LEU A 58 -1.30 -14.13 -14.05
C LEU A 58 -0.87 -12.90 -13.25
N PHE A 59 0.17 -13.06 -12.43
CA PHE A 59 0.64 -12.02 -11.53
C PHE A 59 2.15 -12.04 -11.35
N SER A 60 2.76 -10.88 -11.34
CA SER A 60 4.12 -10.72 -10.82
C SER A 60 4.28 -9.36 -10.14
N ALA A 61 5.22 -9.27 -9.22
CA ALA A 61 5.55 -8.02 -8.53
C ALA A 61 7.05 -7.87 -8.37
N THR A 62 7.55 -6.64 -8.50
CA THR A 62 8.94 -6.30 -8.20
C THR A 62 9.07 -5.96 -6.72
N GLN A 63 10.22 -6.29 -6.12
CA GLN A 63 10.53 -5.94 -4.72
C GLN A 63 9.64 -6.61 -3.67
N VAL A 64 9.12 -7.77 -3.97
CA VAL A 64 8.36 -8.59 -3.03
C VAL A 64 9.23 -9.74 -2.54
N GLY A 65 9.33 -9.86 -1.25
CA GLY A 65 10.18 -10.85 -0.58
C GLY A 65 11.44 -10.24 0.03
N THR A 66 11.53 -10.27 1.36
CA THR A 66 12.52 -9.65 2.25
C THR A 66 12.54 -8.13 2.17
N PRO A 67 12.22 -7.52 3.22
CA PRO A 67 11.28 -6.42 3.41
C PRO A 67 11.39 -5.39 2.29
N ALA A 68 10.38 -5.36 1.46
CA ALA A 68 10.25 -4.35 0.42
C ALA A 68 10.24 -2.96 1.07
N ASN A 69 11.02 -2.04 0.52
CA ASN A 69 10.94 -0.64 0.91
C ASN A 69 9.61 -0.08 0.39
N ILE A 70 8.64 0.01 1.28
CA ILE A 70 7.25 0.39 1.02
C ILE A 70 7.15 1.78 0.39
N SER A 71 8.09 2.67 0.70
CA SER A 71 8.09 4.07 0.26
C SER A 71 8.38 4.27 -1.23
N SER A 72 9.06 3.35 -1.88
CA SER A 72 9.43 3.47 -3.31
C SER A 72 8.39 2.94 -4.29
N GLY A 73 7.35 2.30 -3.78
CA GLY A 73 6.31 1.65 -4.58
C GLY A 73 6.74 0.31 -5.18
N THR A 74 5.80 -0.60 -5.23
CA THR A 74 5.96 -1.91 -5.87
C THR A 74 5.31 -1.87 -7.24
N LYS A 75 6.06 -2.22 -8.27
CA LYS A 75 5.49 -2.44 -9.60
C LYS A 75 4.90 -3.83 -9.66
N ILE A 76 3.69 -3.93 -10.15
CA ILE A 76 2.96 -5.16 -10.35
C ILE A 76 2.63 -5.34 -11.83
N TYR A 77 2.54 -6.58 -12.25
CA TYR A 77 2.01 -6.96 -13.55
C TYR A 77 0.81 -7.86 -13.31
N LEU A 78 -0.27 -7.56 -13.99
CA LEU A 78 -1.56 -8.23 -13.90
C LEU A 78 -1.97 -8.68 -15.29
N ASN A 79 -2.27 -9.96 -15.45
CA ASN A 79 -2.68 -10.55 -16.71
C ASN A 79 -4.13 -11.03 -16.59
N ASN A 80 -5.01 -10.43 -17.38
CA ASN A 80 -6.37 -10.90 -17.57
C ASN A 80 -6.36 -11.98 -18.66
N THR A 81 -6.64 -13.22 -18.27
CA THR A 81 -6.52 -14.37 -19.17
C THR A 81 -7.81 -14.62 -19.95
N TYR A 82 -8.96 -14.30 -19.37
CA TYR A 82 -10.27 -14.63 -19.93
C TYR A 82 -10.97 -13.46 -20.60
N GLY A 83 -10.41 -12.27 -20.52
CA GLY A 83 -10.80 -11.07 -21.27
C GLY A 83 -12.20 -10.53 -21.00
N ASP A 84 -13.23 -11.29 -21.28
CA ASP A 84 -14.62 -10.86 -21.18
C ASP A 84 -15.30 -11.27 -19.85
N ASP A 85 -14.71 -12.20 -19.10
CA ASP A 85 -15.24 -12.66 -17.83
C ASP A 85 -14.61 -11.92 -16.65
N GLU A 86 -15.30 -11.88 -15.50
CA GLU A 86 -14.71 -11.40 -14.26
C GLU A 86 -13.75 -12.43 -13.68
N GLU A 87 -12.61 -11.96 -13.21
CA GLU A 87 -11.60 -12.78 -12.57
C GLU A 87 -11.20 -12.20 -11.21
N ALA A 88 -10.80 -13.05 -10.27
CA ALA A 88 -10.25 -12.63 -9.00
C ALA A 88 -8.91 -13.33 -8.70
N LEU A 89 -7.88 -12.53 -8.42
CA LEU A 89 -6.61 -12.99 -7.90
C LEU A 89 -6.53 -12.68 -6.42
N LEU A 90 -6.78 -13.66 -5.57
CA LEU A 90 -6.81 -13.46 -4.13
C LEU A 90 -5.50 -13.82 -3.46
N ASN A 91 -5.17 -13.08 -2.39
CA ASN A 91 -4.03 -13.37 -1.50
C ASN A 91 -2.69 -13.49 -2.25
N VAL A 92 -2.50 -12.71 -3.31
CA VAL A 92 -1.24 -12.72 -4.07
C VAL A 92 -0.15 -11.86 -3.42
N LEU A 93 -0.54 -10.86 -2.64
CA LEU A 93 0.36 -10.08 -1.78
C LEU A 93 -0.19 -10.05 -0.36
N GLU A 94 0.68 -9.68 0.58
CA GLU A 94 0.29 -9.46 1.98
C GLU A 94 1.06 -8.29 2.59
N ILE A 95 0.40 -7.57 3.50
CA ILE A 95 1.03 -6.61 4.38
C ILE A 95 1.16 -7.27 5.74
N VAL A 96 2.39 -7.38 6.21
CA VAL A 96 2.69 -7.95 7.53
C VAL A 96 2.94 -6.81 8.51
N ASN A 97 2.18 -6.79 9.60
CA ASN A 97 2.35 -5.89 10.72
C ASN A 97 2.84 -6.69 11.93
N ASN A 98 4.14 -6.62 12.20
CA ASN A 98 4.83 -7.31 13.30
C ASN A 98 4.92 -6.45 14.58
N LEU A 99 4.22 -5.33 14.66
CA LEU A 99 4.18 -4.55 15.89
C LEU A 99 3.56 -5.33 17.04
N PRO A 100 3.92 -5.02 18.29
CA PRO A 100 3.36 -5.67 19.45
C PRO A 100 1.82 -5.61 19.46
N SER A 101 1.19 -6.66 20.00
CA SER A 101 -0.26 -6.70 20.20
C SER A 101 -0.74 -5.46 20.97
N GLY A 102 -1.83 -4.85 20.49
CA GLY A 102 -2.38 -3.61 21.03
C GLY A 102 -1.86 -2.34 20.38
N THR A 103 -0.86 -2.44 19.48
CA THR A 103 -0.43 -1.30 18.66
C THR A 103 -1.23 -1.31 17.35
N THR A 104 -1.75 -0.16 17.00
CA THR A 104 -2.44 0.04 15.71
C THR A 104 -1.59 0.91 14.78
N VAL A 105 -1.77 0.69 13.51
CA VAL A 105 -1.06 1.40 12.44
C VAL A 105 -2.07 1.87 11.42
N GLU A 106 -1.99 3.14 11.07
CA GLU A 106 -2.69 3.65 9.91
C GLU A 106 -1.79 3.53 8.68
N ILE A 107 -2.25 2.79 7.68
CA ILE A 107 -1.61 2.70 6.36
C ILE A 107 -2.36 3.60 5.40
N THR A 108 -1.65 4.51 4.75
CA THR A 108 -2.19 5.37 3.71
C THR A 108 -1.62 4.96 2.35
N PHE A 109 -2.47 4.51 1.44
CA PHE A 109 -2.09 4.19 0.08
C PHE A 109 -1.94 5.47 -0.74
N GLY A 110 -0.69 5.94 -0.91
CA GLY A 110 -0.39 7.16 -1.65
C GLY A 110 -0.61 6.99 -3.16
N THR A 111 -0.23 5.84 -3.71
CA THR A 111 -0.41 5.52 -5.13
C THR A 111 -0.96 4.11 -5.27
N VAL A 112 -2.11 4.00 -5.91
CA VAL A 112 -2.68 2.76 -6.43
C VAL A 112 -3.03 3.02 -7.88
N SER A 113 -2.13 2.63 -8.78
CA SER A 113 -2.33 2.72 -10.22
C SER A 113 -2.45 1.32 -10.78
N LEU A 114 -3.58 0.98 -11.35
CA LEU A 114 -3.92 -0.35 -11.85
C LEU A 114 -4.33 -0.26 -13.32
N PRO A 115 -4.25 -1.37 -14.07
CA PRO A 115 -4.84 -1.45 -15.40
C PRO A 115 -6.34 -1.15 -15.37
N THR A 116 -6.88 -0.70 -16.50
CA THR A 116 -8.31 -0.40 -16.61
C THR A 116 -9.17 -1.63 -16.27
N GLY A 117 -10.21 -1.42 -15.47
CA GLY A 117 -11.11 -2.48 -15.06
C GLY A 117 -10.58 -3.37 -13.90
N VAL A 118 -9.41 -3.05 -13.35
CA VAL A 118 -8.87 -3.77 -12.19
C VAL A 118 -9.06 -2.97 -10.93
N SER A 119 -9.52 -3.61 -9.86
CA SER A 119 -9.63 -3.05 -8.52
C SER A 119 -8.77 -3.86 -7.53
N MET A 120 -8.31 -3.20 -6.45
CA MET A 120 -7.52 -3.81 -5.40
C MET A 120 -8.33 -3.89 -4.10
N TRP A 121 -8.18 -4.99 -3.39
CA TRP A 121 -8.83 -5.26 -2.13
C TRP A 121 -7.82 -5.70 -1.08
N ILE A 122 -8.07 -5.33 0.18
CA ILE A 122 -7.32 -5.80 1.34
C ILE A 122 -8.28 -6.44 2.34
N SER A 123 -7.91 -7.59 2.87
CA SER A 123 -8.67 -8.34 3.88
C SER A 123 -7.77 -8.81 5.00
N SER A 124 -8.29 -8.88 6.22
CA SER A 124 -7.62 -9.50 7.38
C SER A 124 -7.71 -11.03 7.37
N THR A 125 -8.53 -11.59 6.50
CA THR A 125 -8.79 -13.02 6.42
C THR A 125 -8.14 -13.61 5.18
N ALA A 126 -7.35 -14.67 5.34
CA ALA A 126 -6.90 -15.48 4.23
C ALA A 126 -8.09 -16.24 3.65
N ASN A 127 -8.17 -16.32 2.32
CA ASN A 127 -9.31 -16.95 1.62
C ASN A 127 -10.61 -16.17 1.81
N THR A 128 -10.52 -14.92 1.50
CA THR A 128 -11.66 -14.02 1.34
C THR A 128 -12.86 -14.73 0.73
N GLU A 129 -14.00 -14.62 1.35
CA GLU A 129 -15.23 -15.17 0.82
C GLU A 129 -15.62 -14.45 -0.46
N LEU A 130 -15.66 -15.19 -1.56
CA LEU A 130 -16.20 -14.72 -2.82
C LEU A 130 -17.61 -15.25 -2.99
N THR A 131 -18.52 -14.38 -3.37
CA THR A 131 -19.80 -14.79 -3.94
C THR A 131 -19.73 -14.63 -5.44
N TYR A 132 -19.96 -15.73 -6.16
CA TYR A 132 -20.10 -15.72 -7.61
C TYR A 132 -21.57 -15.83 -7.99
N SER A 133 -22.06 -14.84 -8.73
CA SER A 133 -23.41 -14.89 -9.30
C SER A 133 -23.37 -15.60 -10.65
N VAL A 134 -23.92 -16.80 -10.71
CA VAL A 134 -23.97 -17.62 -11.93
C VAL A 134 -24.85 -17.00 -13.02
N ASN A 135 -25.78 -16.12 -12.65
CA ASN A 135 -26.74 -15.55 -13.59
C ASN A 135 -26.21 -14.38 -14.41
N ASP A 136 -25.27 -13.64 -13.86
CA ASP A 136 -24.71 -12.43 -14.47
C ASP A 136 -23.17 -12.43 -14.56
N GLY A 137 -22.53 -13.50 -14.08
CA GLY A 137 -21.07 -13.64 -14.12
C GLY A 137 -20.32 -12.68 -13.19
N VAL A 138 -21.02 -12.07 -12.22
CA VAL A 138 -20.43 -11.08 -11.32
C VAL A 138 -19.76 -11.74 -10.11
N ILE A 139 -18.51 -11.38 -9.86
CA ILE A 139 -17.76 -11.76 -8.65
C ILE A 139 -17.92 -10.65 -7.62
N THR A 140 -18.41 -11.00 -6.43
CA THR A 140 -18.47 -10.09 -5.30
C THR A 140 -17.50 -10.53 -4.21
N ILE A 141 -16.65 -9.63 -3.75
CA ILE A 141 -15.78 -9.84 -2.60
C ILE A 141 -16.57 -9.40 -1.36
N ASN A 142 -16.93 -10.35 -0.50
CA ASN A 142 -17.76 -10.10 0.68
C ASN A 142 -16.95 -9.65 1.90
N ASP A 143 -15.65 -9.91 1.90
CA ASP A 143 -14.76 -9.60 3.01
C ASP A 143 -13.61 -8.70 2.54
N GLY A 144 -13.35 -7.65 3.31
CA GLY A 144 -12.28 -6.72 3.04
C GLY A 144 -12.73 -5.33 2.58
N THR A 145 -11.75 -4.52 2.25
CA THR A 145 -11.92 -3.12 1.88
C THR A 145 -11.32 -2.88 0.50
N ALA A 146 -12.09 -2.25 -0.38
CA ALA A 146 -11.58 -1.76 -1.65
C ALA A 146 -10.57 -0.64 -1.43
N VAL A 147 -9.46 -0.68 -2.15
CA VAL A 147 -8.33 0.23 -1.97
C VAL A 147 -8.07 1.02 -3.25
N SER A 148 -7.96 2.32 -3.10
CA SER A 148 -7.57 3.26 -4.15
C SER A 148 -6.53 4.24 -3.61
N SER A 149 -5.99 5.09 -4.47
CA SER A 149 -5.09 6.17 -4.04
C SER A 149 -5.80 7.09 -3.04
N GLY A 150 -5.16 7.37 -1.92
CA GLY A 150 -5.70 8.15 -0.81
C GLY A 150 -6.46 7.32 0.24
N THR A 151 -6.70 6.02 0.01
CA THR A 151 -7.35 5.18 1.02
C THR A 151 -6.44 5.01 2.25
N ALA A 152 -6.99 5.27 3.44
CA ALA A 152 -6.36 5.02 4.72
C ALA A 152 -7.05 3.86 5.43
N ILE A 153 -6.27 2.94 5.99
CA ILE A 153 -6.77 1.75 6.68
C ILE A 153 -6.01 1.57 7.99
N THR A 154 -6.73 1.38 9.08
CA THR A 154 -6.13 1.04 10.37
C THR A 154 -5.94 -0.47 10.48
N LEU A 155 -4.70 -0.88 10.72
CA LEU A 155 -4.31 -2.28 10.88
C LEU A 155 -3.87 -2.56 12.31
N SER A 156 -4.39 -3.64 12.89
CA SER A 156 -3.84 -4.24 14.10
C SER A 156 -2.62 -5.10 13.77
N SER A 157 -1.92 -5.60 14.80
CA SER A 157 -0.88 -6.62 14.61
C SER A 157 -1.44 -7.84 13.88
N GLY A 158 -0.74 -8.32 12.86
CA GLY A 158 -1.16 -9.46 12.04
C GLY A 158 -0.84 -9.33 10.57
N THR A 159 -1.39 -10.23 9.77
CA THR A 159 -1.23 -10.27 8.31
C THR A 159 -2.51 -9.87 7.61
N TYR A 160 -2.38 -9.05 6.59
CA TYR A 160 -3.48 -8.57 5.76
C TYR A 160 -3.19 -8.93 4.31
N TYR A 161 -4.17 -9.51 3.65
CA TYR A 161 -4.02 -10.09 2.32
C TYR A 161 -4.53 -9.12 1.26
N ILE A 162 -3.78 -9.02 0.16
CA ILE A 162 -4.14 -8.18 -0.98
C ILE A 162 -4.54 -9.08 -2.13
N GLY A 163 -5.68 -8.75 -2.73
CA GLY A 163 -6.22 -9.36 -3.93
C GLY A 163 -6.62 -8.32 -4.96
N PHE A 164 -6.86 -8.81 -6.18
CA PHE A 164 -7.30 -8.00 -7.31
C PHE A 164 -8.52 -8.63 -7.94
N LEU A 165 -9.48 -7.78 -8.29
CA LEU A 165 -10.69 -8.14 -9.01
C LEU A 165 -10.63 -7.49 -10.40
N PHE A 166 -10.81 -8.28 -11.41
CA PHE A 166 -10.90 -7.86 -12.81
C PHE A 166 -12.39 -7.85 -13.19
N SER A 167 -12.90 -6.70 -13.57
CA SER A 167 -14.22 -6.60 -14.17
C SER A 167 -14.20 -7.12 -15.61
N SER A 168 -15.34 -7.45 -16.15
CA SER A 168 -15.48 -7.77 -17.58
C SER A 168 -14.83 -6.69 -18.45
N GLY A 169 -14.01 -7.10 -19.41
CA GLY A 169 -13.24 -6.20 -20.26
C GLY A 169 -12.03 -5.53 -19.60
N ALA A 170 -11.60 -6.00 -18.43
CA ALA A 170 -10.39 -5.50 -17.79
C ALA A 170 -9.16 -5.75 -18.66
N THR A 171 -8.21 -4.83 -18.62
CA THR A 171 -7.00 -4.92 -19.46
C THR A 171 -5.83 -5.54 -18.70
N THR A 172 -5.04 -6.35 -19.41
CA THR A 172 -3.71 -6.77 -18.96
C THR A 172 -2.76 -5.57 -18.93
N GLY A 173 -1.94 -5.47 -17.89
CA GLY A 173 -0.96 -4.39 -17.82
C GLY A 173 -0.15 -4.33 -16.53
N THR A 174 0.60 -3.25 -16.41
CA THR A 174 1.40 -2.96 -15.22
C THR A 174 0.70 -1.93 -14.34
N GLY A 175 0.89 -2.08 -13.05
CA GLY A 175 0.45 -1.13 -12.04
C GLY A 175 1.54 -0.76 -11.05
N THR A 176 1.22 0.13 -10.13
CA THR A 176 2.10 0.52 -9.03
C THR A 176 1.29 0.65 -7.75
N ILE A 177 1.80 0.07 -6.68
CA ILE A 177 1.26 0.21 -5.33
C ILE A 177 2.32 0.84 -4.45
N ALA A 178 2.00 1.97 -3.83
CA ALA A 178 2.85 2.61 -2.84
C ALA A 178 2.01 3.03 -1.64
N PHE A 179 2.52 2.80 -0.44
CA PHE A 179 1.88 3.23 0.79
C PHE A 179 2.90 3.72 1.82
N SER A 180 2.43 4.54 2.72
CA SER A 180 3.13 4.96 3.94
C SER A 180 2.35 4.48 5.16
N TYR A 181 2.98 4.50 6.32
CA TYR A 181 2.31 4.14 7.56
C TYR A 181 2.66 5.09 8.69
N ALA A 182 1.73 5.23 9.64
CA ALA A 182 1.91 5.92 10.89
C ALA A 182 1.45 5.02 12.05
N ILE A 183 2.24 4.95 13.12
CA ILE A 183 1.86 4.26 14.35
C ILE A 183 0.90 5.16 15.12
N THR A 184 -0.25 4.62 15.52
CA THR A 184 -1.34 5.37 16.19
C THR A 184 -1.61 4.84 17.59
#